data_d448456011bd2ac4bb912ee6e8a512fd
#
_entry.id   d448456011bd2ac4bb912ee6e8a512fd
#
_cell.length_a   1.000
_cell.length_b   1.000
_cell.length_c   1.000
_cell.angle_alpha   90.00
_cell.angle_beta   90.00
_cell.angle_gamma   90.00
#
_symmetry.space_group_name_H-M   'P 1'
#
loop_
_entity.id
_entity.type
_entity.pdbx_description
1 polymer ?
#
loop_
_entity_poly.entity_id
_entity_poly.type
_entity_poly.pdbx_seq_one_letter_code
_entity_poly.pdbx_strand_id
1 'polypeptide(L)' 'MCRDEERTRIGTEISDLRKQRNMTQQEVADRADIKRPHVTRVELGRYNFGFDTLQAIADALDADIRIVPRQ' A
#
# COMPACT_ATOMS: atom_id res chain seq x y z
N MET A 1 13.21 -11.87 -13.69
CA MET A 1 11.75 -11.94 -13.55
C MET A 1 11.23 -10.63 -12.96
N CYS A 2 10.18 -10.12 -13.54
CA CYS A 2 9.63 -8.83 -13.15
C CYS A 2 8.64 -8.99 -11.99
N ARG A 3 8.70 -8.10 -11.00
CA ARG A 3 7.76 -8.08 -9.88
C ARG A 3 6.72 -6.97 -10.01
N ASP A 4 6.63 -6.35 -11.18
CA ASP A 4 5.71 -5.23 -11.39
C ASP A 4 4.26 -5.64 -11.21
N GLU A 5 3.90 -6.85 -11.65
CA GLU A 5 2.54 -7.35 -11.51
C GLU A 5 2.15 -7.46 -10.02
N GLU A 6 3.06 -7.97 -9.20
CA GLU A 6 2.80 -8.13 -7.78
C GLU A 6 2.72 -6.78 -7.07
N ARG A 7 3.59 -5.84 -7.44
CA ARG A 7 3.52 -4.50 -6.90
C ARG A 7 2.21 -3.81 -7.29
N THR A 8 1.79 -3.98 -8.55
CA THR A 8 0.54 -3.40 -9.04
C THR A 8 -0.66 -4.01 -8.30
N ARG A 9 -0.65 -5.32 -8.09
CA ARG A 9 -1.73 -6.01 -7.37
C ARG A 9 -1.85 -5.46 -5.94
N ILE A 10 -0.74 -5.40 -5.23
CA ILE A 10 -0.75 -4.89 -3.85
C ILE A 10 -1.15 -3.41 -3.82
N GLY A 11 -0.62 -2.63 -4.76
CA GLY A 11 -0.97 -1.21 -4.84
C GLY A 11 -2.47 -1.01 -5.07
N THR A 12 -3.07 -1.83 -5.92
CA THR A 12 -4.51 -1.78 -6.17
C THR A 12 -5.30 -2.16 -4.92
N GLU A 13 -4.87 -3.20 -4.21
CA GLU A 13 -5.53 -3.59 -2.96
C GLU A 13 -5.47 -2.48 -1.92
N ILE A 14 -4.33 -1.81 -1.83
CA ILE A 14 -4.17 -0.68 -0.92
C ILE A 14 -5.11 0.45 -1.30
N SER A 15 -5.15 0.81 -2.57
CA SER A 15 -6.01 1.88 -3.07
C SER A 15 -7.48 1.57 -2.81
N ASP A 16 -7.90 0.34 -3.10
CA ASP A 16 -9.28 -0.08 -2.89
C ASP A 16 -9.66 -0.02 -1.41
N LEU A 17 -8.81 -0.52 -0.54
CA LEU A 17 -9.09 -0.51 0.90
C LEU A 17 -9.13 0.93 1.43
N ARG A 18 -8.20 1.77 0.97
CA ARG A 18 -8.19 3.18 1.36
C ARG A 18 -9.53 3.84 1.03
N LYS A 19 -10.02 3.59 -0.18
CA LYS A 19 -11.30 4.16 -0.63
C LYS A 19 -12.47 3.60 0.17
N GLN A 20 -12.44 2.31 0.50
CA GLN A 20 -13.46 1.70 1.33
C GLN A 20 -13.52 2.33 2.72
N ARG A 21 -12.38 2.78 3.22
CA ARG A 21 -12.31 3.44 4.53
C ARG A 21 -12.50 4.96 4.44
N ASN A 22 -12.83 5.46 3.27
CA ASN A 22 -13.09 6.88 3.02
C ASN A 22 -11.89 7.76 3.41
N MET A 23 -10.69 7.28 3.11
CA MET A 23 -9.46 8.00 3.41
C MET A 23 -8.83 8.56 2.14
N THR A 24 -8.26 9.76 2.24
CA THR A 24 -7.46 10.33 1.17
C THR A 24 -6.04 9.76 1.24
N GLN A 25 -5.29 9.90 0.14
CA GLN A 25 -3.87 9.53 0.14
C GLN A 25 -3.09 10.34 1.20
N GLN A 26 -3.45 11.61 1.38
CA GLN A 26 -2.79 12.44 2.38
C GLN A 26 -3.05 11.92 3.79
N GLU A 27 -4.26 11.48 4.08
CA GLU A 27 -4.57 10.92 5.39
C GLU A 27 -3.77 9.65 5.68
N VAL A 28 -3.63 8.79 4.67
CA VAL A 28 -2.80 7.58 4.81
C VAL A 28 -1.34 7.98 5.04
N ALA A 29 -0.84 8.94 4.27
CA ALA A 29 0.54 9.40 4.39
C ALA A 29 0.80 9.96 5.80
N ASP A 30 -0.12 10.77 6.30
CA ASP A 30 0.01 11.36 7.64
C ASP A 30 0.05 10.30 8.72
N ARG A 31 -0.82 9.30 8.64
CA ARG A 31 -0.87 8.21 9.63
C ARG A 31 0.34 7.29 9.52
N ALA A 32 0.85 7.09 8.31
CA ALA A 32 2.00 6.23 8.08
C ALA A 32 3.32 6.96 8.33
N ASP A 33 3.27 8.28 8.55
CA ASP A 33 4.44 9.13 8.74
C ASP A 33 5.37 9.07 7.52
N ILE A 34 4.77 9.12 6.33
CA ILE A 34 5.49 9.20 5.06
C ILE A 34 4.88 10.33 4.23
N LYS A 35 5.56 10.67 3.14
CA LYS A 35 5.06 11.73 2.26
C LYS A 35 4.03 11.19 1.29
N ARG A 36 3.03 12.01 0.95
CA ARG A 36 1.98 11.60 0.03
C ARG A 36 2.48 11.02 -1.30
N PRO A 37 3.54 11.54 -1.93
CA PRO A 37 4.04 10.93 -3.16
C PRO A 37 4.45 9.47 -3.01
N HIS A 38 4.88 9.05 -1.82
CA HIS A 38 5.21 7.64 -1.58
C HIS A 38 3.95 6.79 -1.63
N VAL A 39 2.85 7.26 -1.04
CA VAL A 39 1.57 6.55 -1.11
C VAL A 39 1.12 6.42 -2.56
N THR A 40 1.22 7.51 -3.31
CA THR A 40 0.84 7.51 -4.72
C THR A 40 1.63 6.46 -5.51
N ARG A 41 2.95 6.42 -5.31
CA ARG A 41 3.81 5.46 -6.01
C ARG A 41 3.49 4.03 -5.65
N VAL A 42 3.22 3.76 -4.36
CA VAL A 42 2.86 2.43 -3.90
C VAL A 42 1.54 1.99 -4.54
N GLU A 43 0.54 2.87 -4.56
CA GLU A 43 -0.76 2.55 -5.15
C GLU A 43 -0.66 2.29 -6.66
N LEU A 44 0.27 2.95 -7.33
CA LEU A 44 0.48 2.73 -8.77
C LEU A 44 1.34 1.51 -9.08
N GLY A 45 1.97 0.93 -8.05
CA GLY A 45 2.84 -0.22 -8.24
C GLY A 45 4.14 0.09 -8.96
N ARG A 46 4.55 1.37 -8.99
CA ARG A 46 5.72 1.82 -9.75
C ARG A 46 6.96 2.03 -8.89
N TYR A 47 6.89 1.64 -7.65
CA TYR A 47 7.93 1.92 -6.69
C TYR A 47 8.33 0.63 -5.98
N ASN A 48 9.63 0.40 -5.89
CA ASN A 48 10.14 -0.75 -5.14
C ASN A 48 10.16 -0.38 -3.65
N PHE A 49 9.01 -0.43 -3.04
CA PHE A 49 8.83 -0.08 -1.63
C PHE A 49 9.29 -1.24 -0.74
N GLY A 50 9.90 -0.91 0.38
CA GLY A 50 10.34 -1.91 1.35
C GLY A 50 9.21 -2.35 2.25
N PHE A 51 9.50 -3.38 3.06
CA PHE A 51 8.51 -3.93 3.97
C PHE A 51 8.03 -2.89 4.98
N ASP A 52 8.94 -2.09 5.52
CA ASP A 52 8.57 -1.11 6.53
C ASP A 52 7.58 -0.08 6.00
N THR A 53 7.76 0.37 4.76
CA THR A 53 6.82 1.28 4.12
C THR A 53 5.45 0.62 3.95
N LEU A 54 5.45 -0.62 3.49
CA LEU A 54 4.21 -1.37 3.29
C LEU A 54 3.50 -1.59 4.62
N GLN A 55 4.24 -1.95 5.67
CA GLN A 55 3.66 -2.16 6.99
C GLN A 55 3.07 -0.86 7.55
N ALA A 56 3.77 0.26 7.36
CA ALA A 56 3.27 1.56 7.83
C ALA A 56 1.94 1.92 7.15
N ILE A 57 1.83 1.66 5.84
CA ILE A 57 0.60 1.90 5.11
C ILE A 57 -0.52 0.97 5.59
N ALA A 58 -0.20 -0.31 5.79
CA ALA A 58 -1.16 -1.28 6.28
C ALA A 58 -1.68 -0.86 7.67
N ASP A 59 -0.79 -0.44 8.56
CA ASP A 59 -1.19 0.04 9.88
C ASP A 59 -2.10 1.26 9.77
N ALA A 60 -1.79 2.18 8.87
CA ALA A 60 -2.60 3.37 8.64
C ALA A 60 -4.01 3.02 8.18
N LEU A 61 -4.15 1.90 7.48
CA LEU A 61 -5.43 1.40 6.98
C LEU A 61 -6.09 0.40 7.92
N ASP A 62 -5.49 0.17 9.08
CA ASP A 62 -5.98 -0.83 10.05
C ASP A 62 -6.10 -2.20 9.39
N ALA A 63 -5.04 -2.60 8.70
CA ALA A 63 -4.98 -3.85 7.94
C ALA A 63 -3.73 -4.64 8.31
N ASP A 64 -3.80 -5.94 8.08
CA ASP A 64 -2.68 -6.84 8.31
C ASP A 64 -2.05 -7.27 6.99
N ILE A 65 -0.74 -7.45 7.01
CA ILE A 65 -0.03 -8.09 5.90
C ILE A 65 0.06 -9.57 6.22
N ARG A 66 -0.38 -10.39 5.28
CA ARG A 66 -0.38 -11.84 5.46
C ARG A 66 0.19 -12.54 4.23
N ILE A 67 0.83 -13.65 4.49
CA ILE A 67 1.28 -14.55 3.43
C ILE A 67 0.25 -15.67 3.35
N VAL A 68 -0.33 -15.80 2.16
CA VAL A 68 -1.44 -16.74 1.94
C VAL A 68 -0.97 -17.84 1.01
N PRO A 69 -1.11 -19.12 1.40
CA PRO A 69 -0.72 -20.21 0.50
C PRO A 69 -1.52 -20.19 -0.80
N ARG A 70 -0.85 -20.56 -1.87
CA ARG A 70 -1.54 -20.77 -3.16
C ARG A 70 -2.29 -22.09 -3.11
N GLN A 71 -3.39 -22.11 -3.83
CA GLN A 71 -4.20 -23.31 -3.92
C GLN A 71 -3.94 -24.10 -5.17
#